data_ec101fbf2f1b2badda6f110d92fc1ff3
#
_entry.id   ec101fbf2f1b2badda6f110d92fc1ff3
#
_cell.length_a   1.000
_cell.length_b   1.000
_cell.length_c   1.000
_cell.angle_alpha   90.00
_cell.angle_beta   90.00
_cell.angle_gamma   90.00
#
_symmetry.space_group_name_H-M   'P 1'
#
loop_
_entity.id
_entity.type
_entity.pdbx_description
1 polymer ?
#
loop_
_entity_poly.entity_id
_entity_poly.type
_entity_poly.pdbx_seq_one_letter_code
_entity_poly.pdbx_strand_id
1 'polypeptide(L)'
;MAEREKLIELKDLQITFGSGKKKFVAVDHVNFDIYKGETFSLVGESGSGKTTIGRAICRINPTSGGDIFFKGQKINGRISKELDKEVIRKIQMIFQDPMASLNERAKVEYIVAEGLLNHHLYKDQDDLHNKVMDALHEVGLLPEFASRFPHEFSGGQRQRIGIARALVMQPEFIVADEPISALDVSIRAQVLNLLNEMKKSRGLTYLFIAHDLSVVRFISDRIAVISKGRIVELAEAEELFLHPLHPYTKALLSAVPIPDPALEKNKKLLVYDPSMHDYSVDKPVWEEIANGHFVYGNQRELEGYRKEYESQL
;
A
#
# COMPACT_ATOMS: atom_id res chain seq x y z
N MET A 1 -1.85 24.53 12.08
CA MET A 1 -2.41 23.60 11.07
C MET A 1 -3.42 22.71 11.76
N ALA A 2 -4.59 22.44 11.16
CA ALA A 2 -5.53 21.48 11.74
C ALA A 2 -4.84 20.12 11.83
N GLU A 3 -4.95 19.46 12.97
CA GLU A 3 -4.39 18.12 13.19
C GLU A 3 -5.07 17.15 12.19
N ARG A 4 -4.28 16.51 11.32
CA ARG A 4 -4.81 15.56 10.34
C ARG A 4 -5.38 14.34 11.08
N GLU A 5 -6.60 13.91 10.77
CA GLU A 5 -7.24 12.74 11.36
C GLU A 5 -6.48 11.47 10.95
N LYS A 6 -5.93 10.74 11.93
CA LYS A 6 -5.29 9.44 11.69
C LYS A 6 -6.33 8.37 11.47
N LEU A 7 -6.28 7.69 10.32
CA LEU A 7 -7.19 6.60 10.00
C LEU A 7 -6.60 5.24 10.39
N ILE A 8 -5.32 5.03 10.07
CA ILE A 8 -4.55 3.83 10.45
C ILE A 8 -3.32 4.28 11.24
N GLU A 9 -3.00 3.57 12.33
CA GLU A 9 -1.75 3.75 13.07
C GLU A 9 -1.10 2.38 13.28
N LEU A 10 0.18 2.27 12.99
CA LEU A 10 1.02 1.13 13.31
C LEU A 10 1.99 1.54 14.41
N LYS A 11 1.98 0.81 15.53
CA LYS A 11 2.87 1.05 16.66
C LYS A 11 3.68 -0.20 16.95
N ASP A 12 4.99 -0.10 16.75
CA ASP A 12 5.96 -1.16 17.01
C ASP A 12 5.60 -2.51 16.38
N LEU A 13 5.07 -2.46 15.15
CA LEU A 13 4.52 -3.64 14.49
C LEU A 13 5.61 -4.66 14.18
N GLN A 14 5.39 -5.90 14.62
CA GLN A 14 6.27 -7.04 14.37
C GLN A 14 5.49 -8.21 13.80
N ILE A 15 6.03 -8.82 12.73
CA ILE A 15 5.45 -10.02 12.12
C ILE A 15 6.56 -11.02 11.82
N THR A 16 6.42 -12.19 12.42
CA THR A 16 7.39 -13.28 12.31
C THR A 16 6.69 -14.54 11.85
N PHE A 17 7.26 -15.22 10.89
CA PHE A 17 6.80 -16.52 10.40
C PHE A 17 7.72 -17.65 10.86
N GLY A 18 7.15 -18.85 10.97
CA GLY A 18 7.88 -20.04 11.38
C GLY A 18 8.11 -20.11 12.89
N SER A 19 8.86 -21.12 13.32
CA SER A 19 9.15 -21.39 14.73
C SER A 19 10.57 -21.93 14.92
N GLY A 20 11.13 -21.75 16.10
CA GLY A 20 12.47 -22.25 16.44
C GLY A 20 13.56 -21.73 15.50
N LYS A 21 14.40 -22.63 14.97
CA LYS A 21 15.52 -22.29 14.07
C LYS A 21 15.08 -21.79 12.67
N LYS A 22 13.81 -21.96 12.28
CA LYS A 22 13.24 -21.51 11.01
C LYS A 22 12.44 -20.20 11.16
N LYS A 23 12.67 -19.45 12.25
CA LYS A 23 12.03 -18.18 12.49
C LYS A 23 12.54 -17.14 11.48
N PHE A 24 11.61 -16.47 10.78
CA PHE A 24 11.89 -15.40 9.83
C PHE A 24 11.10 -14.16 10.24
N VAL A 25 11.80 -13.05 10.50
CA VAL A 25 11.20 -11.76 10.83
C VAL A 25 10.91 -11.03 9.52
N ALA A 26 9.63 -10.93 9.16
CA ALA A 26 9.20 -10.27 7.94
C ALA A 26 8.93 -8.78 8.13
N VAL A 27 8.52 -8.37 9.34
CA VAL A 27 8.29 -6.97 9.73
C VAL A 27 8.88 -6.78 11.11
N ASP A 28 9.68 -5.74 11.28
CA ASP A 28 10.54 -5.54 12.42
C ASP A 28 10.44 -4.10 12.96
N HIS A 29 9.66 -3.90 14.02
CA HIS A 29 9.46 -2.63 14.74
C HIS A 29 9.00 -1.48 13.82
N VAL A 30 7.99 -1.73 12.97
CA VAL A 30 7.47 -0.74 12.02
C VAL A 30 6.49 0.22 12.70
N ASN A 31 6.72 1.51 12.46
CA ASN A 31 5.90 2.61 12.96
C ASN A 31 5.56 3.58 11.83
N PHE A 32 4.28 3.84 11.59
CA PHE A 32 3.80 4.95 10.77
C PHE A 32 2.30 5.17 10.97
N ASP A 33 1.84 6.35 10.57
CA ASP A 33 0.43 6.73 10.55
C ASP A 33 -0.02 6.94 9.11
N ILE A 34 -1.27 6.61 8.80
CA ILE A 34 -1.93 6.96 7.54
C ILE A 34 -3.11 7.86 7.87
N TYR A 35 -3.13 9.06 7.26
CA TYR A 35 -4.17 10.04 7.48
C TYR A 35 -5.35 9.83 6.55
N LYS A 36 -6.54 10.22 7.00
CA LYS A 36 -7.77 10.10 6.23
C LYS A 36 -7.68 10.91 4.92
N GLY A 37 -8.06 10.27 3.82
CA GLY A 37 -8.06 10.87 2.49
C GLY A 37 -6.68 10.92 1.81
N GLU A 38 -5.61 10.39 2.42
CA GLU A 38 -4.31 10.32 1.76
C GLU A 38 -4.08 8.99 1.03
N THR A 39 -3.19 9.02 0.06
CA THR A 39 -2.52 7.85 -0.49
C THR A 39 -1.13 7.76 0.13
N PHE A 40 -0.99 6.84 1.06
CA PHE A 40 0.29 6.49 1.68
C PHE A 40 0.90 5.33 0.92
N SER A 41 2.09 5.51 0.35
CA SER A 41 2.75 4.46 -0.40
C SER A 41 3.84 3.76 0.39
N LEU A 42 3.92 2.44 0.25
CA LEU A 42 4.96 1.61 0.84
C LEU A 42 5.78 0.97 -0.28
N VAL A 43 7.05 1.35 -0.38
CA VAL A 43 7.94 0.93 -1.47
C VAL A 43 9.19 0.21 -0.96
N GLY A 44 9.75 -0.68 -1.76
CA GLY A 44 10.94 -1.45 -1.46
C GLY A 44 11.03 -2.71 -2.30
N GLU A 45 12.12 -3.44 -2.21
CA GLU A 45 12.34 -4.68 -2.96
C GLU A 45 11.31 -5.77 -2.64
N SER A 46 11.21 -6.76 -3.55
CA SER A 46 10.40 -7.96 -3.29
C SER A 46 10.88 -8.66 -2.02
N GLY A 47 9.93 -9.10 -1.18
CA GLY A 47 10.26 -9.75 0.10
C GLY A 47 10.61 -8.79 1.24
N SER A 48 10.56 -7.46 1.06
CA SER A 48 10.86 -6.49 2.13
C SER A 48 9.79 -6.37 3.23
N GLY A 49 8.63 -7.04 3.08
CA GLY A 49 7.56 -7.05 4.10
C GLY A 49 6.31 -6.24 3.75
N LYS A 50 6.25 -5.54 2.60
CA LYS A 50 5.12 -4.67 2.18
C LYS A 50 3.76 -5.37 2.21
N THR A 51 3.62 -6.44 1.43
CA THR A 51 2.39 -7.25 1.37
C THR A 51 2.03 -7.84 2.74
N THR A 52 3.04 -8.19 3.54
CA THR A 52 2.85 -8.71 4.90
C THR A 52 2.19 -7.67 5.81
N ILE A 53 2.63 -6.41 5.74
CA ILE A 53 2.02 -5.29 6.47
C ILE A 53 0.58 -5.07 6.00
N GLY A 54 0.35 -4.97 4.68
CA GLY A 54 -0.99 -4.79 4.13
C GLY A 54 -1.96 -5.89 4.57
N ARG A 55 -1.53 -7.16 4.50
CA ARG A 55 -2.33 -8.30 4.96
C ARG A 55 -2.58 -8.30 6.47
N ALA A 56 -1.65 -7.78 7.28
CA ALA A 56 -1.86 -7.65 8.72
C ALA A 56 -2.90 -6.57 9.05
N ILE A 57 -2.89 -5.44 8.34
CA ILE A 57 -3.92 -4.40 8.48
C ILE A 57 -5.30 -4.96 8.11
N CYS A 58 -5.40 -5.76 7.05
CA CYS A 58 -6.64 -6.46 6.66
C CYS A 58 -6.96 -7.68 7.56
N ARG A 59 -6.19 -7.93 8.63
CA ARG A 59 -6.35 -9.07 9.55
C ARG A 59 -6.23 -10.45 8.89
N ILE A 60 -5.63 -10.53 7.71
CA ILE A 60 -5.35 -11.80 7.01
C ILE A 60 -4.17 -12.51 7.68
N ASN A 61 -3.10 -11.75 8.02
CA ASN A 61 -1.95 -12.28 8.74
C ASN A 61 -2.00 -11.89 10.22
N PRO A 62 -1.72 -12.80 11.15
CA PRO A 62 -1.55 -12.46 12.55
C PRO A 62 -0.28 -11.63 12.76
N THR A 63 -0.29 -10.77 13.77
CA THR A 63 0.89 -10.03 14.25
C THR A 63 1.61 -10.80 15.34
N SER A 64 2.94 -10.66 15.43
CA SER A 64 3.76 -11.27 16.49
C SER A 64 4.01 -10.30 17.64
N GLY A 65 3.93 -8.99 17.41
CA GLY A 65 4.08 -7.92 18.39
C GLY A 65 3.55 -6.60 17.82
N GLY A 66 3.43 -5.61 18.69
CA GLY A 66 2.94 -4.29 18.34
C GLY A 66 1.45 -4.22 18.07
N ASP A 67 0.99 -3.04 17.73
CA ASP A 67 -0.43 -2.72 17.62
C ASP A 67 -0.77 -2.06 16.29
N ILE A 68 -1.95 -2.39 15.77
CA ILE A 68 -2.57 -1.76 14.60
C ILE A 68 -3.88 -1.13 15.07
N PHE A 69 -4.05 0.17 14.77
CA PHE A 69 -5.28 0.89 15.10
C PHE A 69 -5.99 1.36 13.82
N PHE A 70 -7.31 1.29 13.85
CA PHE A 70 -8.21 1.90 12.89
C PHE A 70 -9.11 2.89 13.62
N LYS A 71 -9.06 4.16 13.25
CA LYS A 71 -9.81 5.24 13.96
C LYS A 71 -9.55 5.23 15.48
N GLY A 72 -8.30 5.02 15.89
CA GLY A 72 -7.91 4.95 17.30
C GLY A 72 -8.33 3.67 18.03
N GLN A 73 -9.04 2.74 17.39
CA GLN A 73 -9.40 1.45 17.98
C GLN A 73 -8.42 0.36 17.54
N LYS A 74 -7.88 -0.40 18.50
CA LYS A 74 -6.98 -1.52 18.19
C LYS A 74 -7.72 -2.62 17.45
N ILE A 75 -7.19 -3.02 16.27
CA ILE A 75 -7.81 -3.99 15.37
C ILE A 75 -7.06 -5.32 15.23
N ASN A 76 -5.82 -5.44 15.72
CA ASN A 76 -5.09 -6.72 15.70
C ASN A 76 -5.32 -7.53 16.99
N GLY A 77 -5.04 -8.85 16.93
CA GLY A 77 -5.30 -9.77 18.03
C GLY A 77 -6.79 -10.08 18.23
N ARG A 78 -7.22 -10.27 19.47
CA ARG A 78 -8.63 -10.51 19.80
C ARG A 78 -9.39 -9.19 19.90
N ILE A 79 -10.46 -9.08 19.14
CA ILE A 79 -11.37 -7.92 19.12
C ILE A 79 -12.82 -8.39 19.24
N SER A 80 -13.76 -7.48 19.49
CA SER A 80 -15.19 -7.81 19.54
C SER A 80 -15.71 -8.22 18.16
N LYS A 81 -16.81 -8.96 18.11
CA LYS A 81 -17.44 -9.36 16.84
C LYS A 81 -17.97 -8.16 16.05
N GLU A 82 -18.42 -7.13 16.76
CA GLU A 82 -18.93 -5.88 16.19
C GLU A 82 -17.81 -5.13 15.48
N LEU A 83 -16.66 -4.94 16.15
CA LEU A 83 -15.50 -4.29 15.58
C LEU A 83 -14.92 -5.11 14.41
N ASP A 84 -14.89 -6.44 14.52
CA ASP A 84 -14.44 -7.32 13.43
C ASP A 84 -15.30 -7.16 12.17
N LYS A 85 -16.62 -7.11 12.30
CA LYS A 85 -17.54 -6.83 11.18
C LYS A 85 -17.32 -5.45 10.58
N GLU A 86 -17.07 -4.44 11.41
CA GLU A 86 -16.77 -3.09 10.95
C GLU A 86 -15.47 -3.06 10.16
N VAL A 87 -14.39 -3.64 10.70
CA VAL A 87 -13.09 -3.72 10.06
C VAL A 87 -13.17 -4.43 8.70
N ILE A 88 -13.81 -5.61 8.65
CA ILE A 88 -13.99 -6.36 7.39
C ILE A 88 -14.73 -5.54 6.34
N ARG A 89 -15.73 -4.75 6.73
CA ARG A 89 -16.48 -3.90 5.81
C ARG A 89 -15.69 -2.66 5.38
N LYS A 90 -14.99 -2.01 6.31
CA LYS A 90 -14.37 -0.70 6.11
C LYS A 90 -12.94 -0.75 5.59
N ILE A 91 -12.26 -1.87 5.77
CA ILE A 91 -10.90 -2.11 5.26
C ILE A 91 -10.98 -3.20 4.20
N GLN A 92 -10.64 -2.84 2.96
CA GLN A 92 -10.67 -3.76 1.82
C GLN A 92 -9.29 -3.90 1.19
N MET A 93 -9.09 -4.97 0.40
CA MET A 93 -7.84 -5.24 -0.27
C MET A 93 -8.03 -5.46 -1.77
N ILE A 94 -7.22 -4.78 -2.58
CA ILE A 94 -7.04 -5.05 -4.00
C ILE A 94 -5.76 -5.87 -4.12
N PHE A 95 -5.86 -7.07 -4.67
CA PHE A 95 -4.76 -8.03 -4.72
C PHE A 95 -3.87 -7.81 -5.95
N GLN A 96 -2.61 -8.22 -5.84
CA GLN A 96 -1.57 -8.12 -6.85
C GLN A 96 -1.92 -8.90 -8.13
N ASP A 97 -2.43 -10.11 -7.99
CA ASP A 97 -2.80 -10.98 -9.11
C ASP A 97 -4.32 -11.08 -9.23
N PRO A 98 -4.91 -10.38 -10.22
CA PRO A 98 -6.36 -10.44 -10.44
C PRO A 98 -6.82 -11.83 -10.89
N MET A 99 -5.93 -12.63 -11.53
CA MET A 99 -6.26 -14.00 -11.95
C MET A 99 -6.42 -14.92 -10.75
N ALA A 100 -5.44 -14.91 -9.84
CA ALA A 100 -5.48 -15.75 -8.65
C ALA A 100 -6.54 -15.31 -7.62
N SER A 101 -6.99 -14.04 -7.68
CA SER A 101 -7.93 -13.48 -6.71
C SER A 101 -9.40 -13.61 -7.08
N LEU A 102 -9.73 -13.94 -8.33
CA LEU A 102 -11.09 -14.12 -8.81
C LEU A 102 -11.43 -15.60 -8.98
N ASN A 103 -12.65 -15.99 -8.61
CA ASN A 103 -13.14 -17.34 -8.84
C ASN A 103 -13.54 -17.50 -10.32
N GLU A 104 -12.72 -18.20 -11.12
CA GLU A 104 -12.93 -18.43 -12.55
C GLU A 104 -14.24 -19.18 -12.89
N ARG A 105 -14.87 -19.82 -11.89
CA ARG A 105 -16.13 -20.58 -12.06
C ARG A 105 -17.37 -19.77 -11.67
N ALA A 106 -17.18 -18.55 -11.16
CA ALA A 106 -18.27 -17.68 -10.77
C ALA A 106 -18.45 -16.55 -11.79
N LYS A 107 -19.69 -16.12 -11.98
CA LYS A 107 -20.00 -14.91 -12.77
C LYS A 107 -19.48 -13.66 -12.07
N VAL A 108 -19.18 -12.63 -12.85
CA VAL A 108 -18.69 -11.33 -12.34
C VAL A 108 -19.67 -10.73 -11.33
N GLU A 109 -20.98 -10.78 -11.59
CA GLU A 109 -22.00 -10.32 -10.66
C GLU A 109 -21.87 -10.98 -9.28
N TYR A 110 -21.70 -12.31 -9.23
CA TYR A 110 -21.53 -13.04 -7.98
C TYR A 110 -20.22 -12.65 -7.27
N ILE A 111 -19.11 -12.53 -8.03
CA ILE A 111 -17.81 -12.16 -7.46
C ILE A 111 -17.86 -10.79 -6.79
N VAL A 112 -18.52 -9.82 -7.43
CA VAL A 112 -18.67 -8.47 -6.86
C VAL A 112 -19.65 -8.48 -5.69
N ALA A 113 -20.76 -9.24 -5.80
CA ALA A 113 -21.77 -9.35 -4.75
C ALA A 113 -21.33 -10.12 -3.50
N GLU A 114 -20.28 -10.94 -3.57
CA GLU A 114 -19.90 -11.92 -2.52
C GLU A 114 -19.79 -11.28 -1.13
N GLY A 115 -19.15 -10.12 -1.02
CA GLY A 115 -19.03 -9.40 0.24
C GLY A 115 -20.38 -8.93 0.79
N LEU A 116 -21.27 -8.43 -0.08
CA LEU A 116 -22.61 -8.02 0.30
C LEU A 116 -23.45 -9.21 0.78
N LEU A 117 -23.34 -10.35 0.08
CA LEU A 117 -24.07 -11.58 0.42
C LEU A 117 -23.61 -12.13 1.79
N ASN A 118 -22.30 -12.26 2.00
CA ASN A 118 -21.73 -12.81 3.23
C ASN A 118 -22.00 -11.96 4.47
N HIS A 119 -22.14 -10.65 4.31
CA HIS A 119 -22.38 -9.72 5.41
C HIS A 119 -23.81 -9.18 5.47
N HIS A 120 -24.73 -9.68 4.60
CA HIS A 120 -26.12 -9.27 4.52
C HIS A 120 -26.30 -7.74 4.38
N LEU A 121 -25.48 -7.11 3.50
CA LEU A 121 -25.45 -5.67 3.27
C LEU A 121 -26.36 -5.22 2.11
N TYR A 122 -27.49 -5.85 1.97
CA TYR A 122 -28.52 -5.55 0.96
C TYR A 122 -29.93 -5.73 1.56
N LYS A 123 -30.91 -5.04 0.99
CA LYS A 123 -32.30 -5.08 1.45
C LYS A 123 -33.09 -6.24 0.78
N ASP A 124 -32.94 -6.35 -0.53
CA ASP A 124 -33.61 -7.32 -1.40
C ASP A 124 -32.74 -7.60 -2.64
N GLN A 125 -33.18 -8.44 -3.54
CA GLN A 125 -32.43 -8.83 -4.73
C GLN A 125 -32.19 -7.66 -5.70
N ASP A 126 -33.17 -6.73 -5.79
CA ASP A 126 -33.03 -5.55 -6.65
C ASP A 126 -31.99 -4.58 -6.10
N ASP A 127 -31.95 -4.34 -4.78
CA ASP A 127 -30.90 -3.55 -4.12
C ASP A 127 -29.51 -4.18 -4.30
N LEU A 128 -29.40 -5.51 -4.17
CA LEU A 128 -28.15 -6.24 -4.40
C LEU A 128 -27.67 -6.05 -5.85
N HIS A 129 -28.57 -6.29 -6.82
CA HIS A 129 -28.28 -6.13 -8.25
C HIS A 129 -27.83 -4.69 -8.55
N ASN A 130 -28.58 -3.69 -8.10
CA ASN A 130 -28.25 -2.29 -8.33
C ASN A 130 -26.87 -1.91 -7.77
N LYS A 131 -26.55 -2.32 -6.53
CA LYS A 131 -25.22 -2.08 -5.93
C LYS A 131 -24.09 -2.68 -6.74
N VAL A 132 -24.29 -3.87 -7.30
CA VAL A 132 -23.30 -4.52 -8.16
C VAL A 132 -23.14 -3.77 -9.47
N MET A 133 -24.26 -3.38 -10.12
CA MET A 133 -24.23 -2.62 -11.37
C MET A 133 -23.56 -1.26 -11.18
N ASP A 134 -23.87 -0.56 -10.09
CA ASP A 134 -23.23 0.71 -9.75
C ASP A 134 -21.71 0.54 -9.57
N ALA A 135 -21.27 -0.50 -8.85
CA ALA A 135 -19.86 -0.77 -8.64
C ALA A 135 -19.12 -1.13 -9.95
N LEU A 136 -19.76 -1.86 -10.87
CA LEU A 136 -19.20 -2.15 -12.19
C LEU A 136 -19.11 -0.89 -13.05
N HIS A 137 -20.15 -0.07 -13.05
CA HIS A 137 -20.17 1.21 -13.78
C HIS A 137 -19.07 2.15 -13.30
N GLU A 138 -18.86 2.27 -11.98
CA GLU A 138 -17.82 3.12 -11.40
C GLU A 138 -16.39 2.75 -11.84
N VAL A 139 -16.13 1.47 -12.09
CA VAL A 139 -14.84 1.02 -12.60
C VAL A 139 -14.78 1.02 -14.14
N GLY A 140 -15.80 1.54 -14.82
CA GLY A 140 -15.87 1.64 -16.27
C GLY A 140 -16.11 0.29 -16.96
N LEU A 141 -16.81 -0.63 -16.31
CA LEU A 141 -17.27 -1.89 -16.90
C LEU A 141 -18.75 -1.80 -17.27
N LEU A 142 -19.11 -2.36 -18.43
CA LEU A 142 -20.48 -2.37 -18.91
C LEU A 142 -21.36 -3.33 -18.08
N PRO A 143 -22.64 -3.00 -17.82
CA PRO A 143 -23.56 -3.87 -17.06
C PRO A 143 -23.72 -5.27 -17.65
N GLU A 144 -23.69 -5.43 -18.97
CA GLU A 144 -23.75 -6.72 -19.65
C GLU A 144 -22.59 -7.67 -19.30
N PHE A 145 -21.49 -7.14 -18.75
CA PHE A 145 -20.35 -7.95 -18.30
C PHE A 145 -20.62 -8.71 -17.01
N ALA A 146 -21.65 -8.34 -16.26
CA ALA A 146 -22.04 -8.99 -15.00
C ALA A 146 -22.32 -10.50 -15.16
N SER A 147 -22.88 -10.90 -16.30
CA SER A 147 -23.25 -12.31 -16.59
C SER A 147 -22.07 -13.16 -17.07
N ARG A 148 -20.93 -12.57 -17.38
CA ARG A 148 -19.73 -13.26 -17.91
C ARG A 148 -18.84 -13.82 -16.82
N PHE A 149 -17.88 -14.64 -17.22
CA PHE A 149 -16.86 -15.24 -16.33
C PHE A 149 -15.52 -14.52 -16.45
N PRO A 150 -14.66 -14.54 -15.40
CA PRO A 150 -13.36 -13.85 -15.41
C PRO A 150 -12.46 -14.19 -16.61
N HIS A 151 -12.44 -15.43 -17.06
CA HIS A 151 -11.61 -15.86 -18.20
C HIS A 151 -11.97 -15.22 -19.54
N GLU A 152 -13.12 -14.57 -19.64
CA GLU A 152 -13.57 -13.82 -20.85
C GLU A 152 -13.03 -12.39 -20.90
N PHE A 153 -12.26 -11.94 -19.90
CA PHE A 153 -11.77 -10.57 -19.74
C PHE A 153 -10.27 -10.43 -19.89
N SER A 154 -9.84 -9.26 -20.35
CA SER A 154 -8.42 -8.88 -20.32
C SER A 154 -7.91 -8.70 -18.88
N GLY A 155 -6.58 -8.71 -18.68
CA GLY A 155 -5.97 -8.49 -17.37
C GLY A 155 -6.44 -7.17 -16.70
N GLY A 156 -6.50 -6.09 -17.47
CA GLY A 156 -6.98 -4.80 -16.96
C GLY A 156 -8.47 -4.79 -16.57
N GLN A 157 -9.31 -5.50 -17.33
CA GLN A 157 -10.73 -5.65 -16.98
C GLN A 157 -10.90 -6.52 -15.73
N ARG A 158 -10.12 -7.59 -15.57
CA ARG A 158 -10.12 -8.41 -14.35
C ARG A 158 -9.69 -7.60 -13.13
N GLN A 159 -8.67 -6.73 -13.29
CA GLN A 159 -8.27 -5.82 -12.23
C GLN A 159 -9.41 -4.88 -11.83
N ARG A 160 -10.16 -4.34 -12.79
CA ARG A 160 -11.34 -3.50 -12.53
C ARG A 160 -12.46 -4.28 -11.81
N ILE A 161 -12.66 -5.56 -12.12
CA ILE A 161 -13.58 -6.43 -11.37
C ILE A 161 -13.11 -6.57 -9.90
N GLY A 162 -11.82 -6.77 -9.67
CA GLY A 162 -11.25 -6.82 -8.32
C GLY A 162 -11.41 -5.50 -7.55
N ILE A 163 -11.29 -4.36 -8.23
CA ILE A 163 -11.55 -3.04 -7.66
C ILE A 163 -13.04 -2.88 -7.33
N ALA A 164 -13.96 -3.24 -8.24
CA ALA A 164 -15.41 -3.20 -8.01
C ALA A 164 -15.82 -4.04 -6.80
N ARG A 165 -15.25 -5.26 -6.65
CA ARG A 165 -15.45 -6.13 -5.49
C ARG A 165 -15.06 -5.45 -4.17
N ALA A 166 -13.98 -4.67 -4.15
CA ALA A 166 -13.59 -3.91 -2.97
C ALA A 166 -14.51 -2.71 -2.72
N LEU A 167 -14.87 -1.96 -3.77
CA LEU A 167 -15.65 -0.72 -3.67
C LEU A 167 -17.11 -0.95 -3.27
N VAL A 168 -17.73 -2.08 -3.66
CA VAL A 168 -19.13 -2.40 -3.36
C VAL A 168 -19.39 -2.48 -1.85
N MET A 169 -18.36 -2.79 -1.05
CA MET A 169 -18.40 -2.83 0.41
C MET A 169 -18.43 -1.44 1.06
N GLN A 170 -18.28 -0.37 0.27
CA GLN A 170 -18.17 1.02 0.73
C GLN A 170 -17.08 1.20 1.79
N PRO A 171 -15.83 0.86 1.45
CA PRO A 171 -14.71 0.96 2.37
C PRO A 171 -14.37 2.42 2.70
N GLU A 172 -13.60 2.61 3.77
CA GLU A 172 -12.94 3.88 4.09
C GLU A 172 -11.43 3.80 3.84
N PHE A 173 -10.91 2.57 3.87
CA PHE A 173 -9.50 2.28 3.65
C PHE A 173 -9.31 1.10 2.71
N ILE A 174 -8.40 1.25 1.75
CA ILE A 174 -8.05 0.20 0.79
C ILE A 174 -6.55 -0.06 0.81
N VAL A 175 -6.17 -1.32 1.02
CA VAL A 175 -4.82 -1.81 0.75
C VAL A 175 -4.75 -2.21 -0.72
N ALA A 176 -4.03 -1.45 -1.53
CA ALA A 176 -3.77 -1.76 -2.93
C ALA A 176 -2.39 -2.43 -3.06
N ASP A 177 -2.37 -3.76 -3.07
CA ASP A 177 -1.15 -4.55 -3.10
C ASP A 177 -0.71 -4.78 -4.54
N GLU A 178 0.28 -4.00 -5.00
CA GLU A 178 0.82 -3.99 -6.37
C GLU A 178 -0.26 -4.03 -7.48
N PRO A 179 -1.27 -3.15 -7.44
CA PRO A 179 -2.50 -3.30 -8.23
C PRO A 179 -2.31 -3.15 -9.74
N ILE A 180 -1.11 -2.81 -10.19
CA ILE A 180 -0.79 -2.53 -11.59
C ILE A 180 0.43 -3.31 -12.11
N SER A 181 1.07 -4.14 -11.27
CA SER A 181 2.33 -4.82 -11.61
C SER A 181 2.21 -5.77 -12.82
N ALA A 182 1.07 -6.44 -12.94
CA ALA A 182 0.77 -7.40 -14.02
C ALA A 182 0.13 -6.77 -15.27
N LEU A 183 0.06 -5.43 -15.36
CA LEU A 183 -0.67 -4.73 -16.42
C LEU A 183 0.28 -4.04 -17.42
N ASP A 184 -0.16 -3.91 -18.66
CA ASP A 184 0.52 -3.12 -19.70
C ASP A 184 0.53 -1.62 -19.33
N VAL A 185 1.52 -0.88 -19.83
CA VAL A 185 1.77 0.54 -19.49
C VAL A 185 0.52 1.42 -19.66
N SER A 186 -0.22 1.28 -20.78
CA SER A 186 -1.43 2.06 -21.05
C SER A 186 -2.56 1.74 -20.06
N ILE A 187 -2.69 0.51 -19.66
CA ILE A 187 -3.70 0.04 -18.70
C ILE A 187 -3.34 0.47 -17.27
N ARG A 188 -2.03 0.46 -16.92
CA ARG A 188 -1.54 0.99 -15.63
C ARG A 188 -2.04 2.41 -15.37
N ALA A 189 -1.86 3.31 -16.36
CA ALA A 189 -2.31 4.70 -16.25
C ALA A 189 -3.82 4.80 -16.00
N GLN A 190 -4.63 3.99 -16.69
CA GLN A 190 -6.08 3.99 -16.52
C GLN A 190 -6.49 3.53 -15.11
N VAL A 191 -5.84 2.49 -14.56
CA VAL A 191 -6.12 2.00 -13.20
C VAL A 191 -5.70 3.03 -12.15
N LEU A 192 -4.54 3.68 -12.33
CA LEU A 192 -4.10 4.75 -11.41
C LEU A 192 -5.06 5.93 -11.40
N ASN A 193 -5.52 6.38 -12.59
CA ASN A 193 -6.50 7.45 -12.70
C ASN A 193 -7.81 7.06 -12.00
N LEU A 194 -8.30 5.82 -12.22
CA LEU A 194 -9.49 5.31 -11.54
C LEU A 194 -9.34 5.37 -10.01
N LEU A 195 -8.21 4.90 -9.45
CA LEU A 195 -7.97 4.96 -8.00
C LEU A 195 -7.94 6.40 -7.47
N ASN A 196 -7.32 7.33 -8.23
CA ASN A 196 -7.31 8.75 -7.89
C ASN A 196 -8.70 9.38 -7.95
N GLU A 197 -9.52 9.03 -8.94
CA GLU A 197 -10.92 9.48 -9.04
C GLU A 197 -11.73 8.96 -7.84
N MET A 198 -11.58 7.70 -7.47
CA MET A 198 -12.25 7.12 -6.30
C MET A 198 -11.80 7.80 -5.00
N LYS A 199 -10.52 8.13 -4.85
CA LYS A 199 -10.01 8.92 -3.72
C LYS A 199 -10.76 10.24 -3.59
N LYS A 200 -10.88 10.99 -4.70
CA LYS A 200 -11.52 12.30 -4.71
C LYS A 200 -13.03 12.24 -4.51
N SER A 201 -13.72 11.33 -5.21
CA SER A 201 -15.19 11.26 -5.22
C SER A 201 -15.77 10.62 -3.96
N ARG A 202 -15.07 9.64 -3.36
CA ARG A 202 -15.53 8.89 -2.19
C ARG A 202 -14.77 9.20 -0.90
N GLY A 203 -13.72 10.03 -0.95
CA GLY A 203 -12.86 10.32 0.21
C GLY A 203 -12.05 9.10 0.69
N LEU A 204 -11.69 8.20 -0.23
CA LEU A 204 -10.97 6.98 0.11
C LEU A 204 -9.55 7.27 0.57
N THR A 205 -9.08 6.44 1.49
CA THR A 205 -7.69 6.43 1.95
C THR A 205 -7.02 5.15 1.46
N TYR A 206 -5.77 5.25 1.00
CA TYR A 206 -5.05 4.11 0.45
C TYR A 206 -3.74 3.83 1.19
N LEU A 207 -3.46 2.53 1.41
CA LEU A 207 -2.09 2.03 1.48
C LEU A 207 -1.76 1.45 0.10
N PHE A 208 -0.93 2.14 -0.66
CA PHE A 208 -0.51 1.73 -1.99
C PHE A 208 0.85 1.04 -1.91
N ILE A 209 0.90 -0.26 -2.18
CA ILE A 209 2.12 -1.05 -2.16
C ILE A 209 2.65 -1.16 -3.58
N ALA A 210 3.92 -0.81 -3.78
CA ALA A 210 4.59 -0.92 -5.07
C ALA A 210 6.08 -1.23 -4.91
N HIS A 211 6.68 -1.72 -5.99
CA HIS A 211 8.13 -1.85 -6.11
C HIS A 211 8.72 -0.82 -7.09
N ASP A 212 7.88 -0.14 -7.87
CA ASP A 212 8.27 0.86 -8.87
C ASP A 212 7.98 2.28 -8.36
N LEU A 213 9.05 3.02 -8.08
CA LEU A 213 8.98 4.39 -7.58
C LEU A 213 8.44 5.39 -8.61
N SER A 214 8.58 5.13 -9.92
CA SER A 214 8.07 6.04 -10.96
C SER A 214 6.56 6.20 -10.89
N VAL A 215 5.86 5.11 -10.58
CA VAL A 215 4.41 5.09 -10.43
C VAL A 215 3.97 5.75 -9.13
N VAL A 216 4.72 5.50 -8.07
CA VAL A 216 4.40 5.96 -6.72
C VAL A 216 4.42 7.49 -6.62
N ARG A 217 5.33 8.16 -7.31
CA ARG A 217 5.38 9.63 -7.39
C ARG A 217 4.05 10.24 -7.86
N PHE A 218 3.38 9.57 -8.82
CA PHE A 218 2.16 10.09 -9.42
C PHE A 218 0.92 9.97 -8.52
N ILE A 219 0.85 8.95 -7.64
CA ILE A 219 -0.36 8.65 -6.87
C ILE A 219 -0.25 9.04 -5.39
N SER A 220 0.97 9.20 -4.87
CA SER A 220 1.22 9.29 -3.43
C SER A 220 1.19 10.71 -2.90
N ASP A 221 0.68 10.86 -1.69
CA ASP A 221 0.90 12.07 -0.86
C ASP A 221 2.18 11.90 -0.01
N ARG A 222 2.37 10.71 0.58
CA ARG A 222 3.56 10.35 1.39
C ARG A 222 4.05 8.98 1.00
N ILE A 223 5.37 8.77 1.13
CA ILE A 223 6.03 7.53 0.78
C ILE A 223 6.89 7.05 1.94
N ALA A 224 6.72 5.80 2.34
CA ALA A 224 7.62 5.09 3.23
C ALA A 224 8.43 4.06 2.44
N VAL A 225 9.73 4.09 2.62
CA VAL A 225 10.66 3.12 2.03
C VAL A 225 10.97 2.04 3.05
N ILE A 226 10.72 0.78 2.67
CA ILE A 226 10.95 -0.37 3.55
C ILE A 226 12.09 -1.26 3.00
N SER A 227 13.03 -1.61 3.86
CA SER A 227 14.11 -2.54 3.57
C SER A 227 14.20 -3.60 4.66
N LYS A 228 14.23 -4.88 4.28
CA LYS A 228 14.35 -6.02 5.21
C LYS A 228 13.45 -5.95 6.45
N GLY A 229 12.20 -5.55 6.23
CA GLY A 229 11.18 -5.48 7.28
C GLY A 229 11.16 -4.20 8.11
N ARG A 230 12.05 -3.23 7.87
CA ARG A 230 12.13 -1.94 8.59
C ARG A 230 11.87 -0.77 7.66
N ILE A 231 11.15 0.25 8.14
CA ILE A 231 11.07 1.53 7.45
C ILE A 231 12.42 2.24 7.61
N VAL A 232 13.02 2.63 6.48
CA VAL A 232 14.33 3.29 6.46
C VAL A 232 14.23 4.78 6.15
N GLU A 233 13.16 5.20 5.45
CA GLU A 233 12.89 6.60 5.16
C GLU A 233 11.39 6.82 4.94
N LEU A 234 10.87 7.97 5.33
CA LEU A 234 9.48 8.38 5.13
C LEU A 234 9.45 9.91 4.94
N ALA A 235 8.80 10.37 3.86
CA ALA A 235 8.58 11.78 3.61
C ALA A 235 7.33 12.01 2.74
N GLU A 236 6.96 13.28 2.53
CA GLU A 236 6.05 13.64 1.44
C GLU A 236 6.64 13.19 0.09
N ALA A 237 5.79 12.87 -0.88
CA ALA A 237 6.24 12.26 -2.12
C ALA A 237 7.30 13.11 -2.85
N GLU A 238 7.00 14.40 -3.10
CA GLU A 238 7.96 15.28 -3.78
C GLU A 238 9.24 15.50 -2.98
N GLU A 239 9.12 15.61 -1.65
CA GLU A 239 10.28 15.74 -0.74
C GLU A 239 11.22 14.54 -0.85
N LEU A 240 10.68 13.31 -0.85
CA LEU A 240 11.48 12.09 -0.97
C LEU A 240 12.24 12.02 -2.31
N PHE A 241 11.62 12.50 -3.39
CA PHE A 241 12.23 12.50 -4.73
C PHE A 241 13.30 13.58 -4.89
N LEU A 242 13.11 14.74 -4.26
CA LEU A 242 14.03 15.87 -4.37
C LEU A 242 15.21 15.73 -3.39
N HIS A 243 14.94 15.26 -2.18
CA HIS A 243 15.90 15.22 -1.08
C HIS A 243 16.00 13.83 -0.41
N PRO A 244 16.25 12.74 -1.19
CA PRO A 244 16.43 11.42 -0.59
C PRO A 244 17.69 11.40 0.28
N LEU A 245 17.60 10.84 1.49
CA LEU A 245 18.69 10.84 2.45
C LEU A 245 19.28 9.44 2.67
N HIS A 246 18.44 8.44 2.89
CA HIS A 246 18.94 7.09 3.15
C HIS A 246 19.58 6.47 1.89
N PRO A 247 20.77 5.84 1.99
CA PRO A 247 21.47 5.26 0.83
C PRO A 247 20.63 4.26 0.04
N TYR A 248 19.79 3.49 0.70
CA TYR A 248 18.86 2.56 0.05
C TYR A 248 17.82 3.29 -0.81
N THR A 249 17.25 4.38 -0.32
CA THR A 249 16.30 5.21 -1.08
C THR A 249 16.97 5.81 -2.31
N LYS A 250 18.20 6.33 -2.16
CA LYS A 250 19.01 6.84 -3.28
C LYS A 250 19.27 5.76 -4.34
N ALA A 251 19.59 4.54 -3.90
CA ALA A 251 19.82 3.42 -4.80
C ALA A 251 18.52 3.07 -5.57
N LEU A 252 17.37 2.97 -4.88
CA LEU A 252 16.09 2.74 -5.53
C LEU A 252 15.72 3.84 -6.54
N LEU A 253 15.89 5.11 -6.18
CA LEU A 253 15.62 6.25 -7.07
C LEU A 253 16.58 6.28 -8.25
N SER A 254 17.84 5.88 -8.06
CA SER A 254 18.80 5.77 -9.15
C SER A 254 18.41 4.72 -10.19
N ALA A 255 17.59 3.75 -9.85
CA ALA A 255 17.09 2.73 -10.78
C ALA A 255 15.85 3.15 -11.57
N VAL A 256 15.18 4.26 -11.20
CA VAL A 256 14.00 4.77 -11.91
C VAL A 256 14.44 5.28 -13.30
N PRO A 257 13.88 4.76 -14.42
CA PRO A 257 14.26 5.21 -15.76
C PRO A 257 13.99 6.71 -15.97
N ILE A 258 14.93 7.40 -16.62
CA ILE A 258 14.73 8.79 -17.02
C ILE A 258 14.12 8.78 -18.44
N PRO A 259 13.02 9.51 -18.69
CA PRO A 259 12.37 9.50 -20.00
C PRO A 259 13.25 9.99 -21.16
N ASP A 260 14.29 10.80 -20.86
CA ASP A 260 15.26 11.26 -21.86
C ASP A 260 16.36 10.22 -22.07
N PRO A 261 16.47 9.61 -23.28
CA PRO A 261 17.48 8.60 -23.59
C PRO A 261 18.93 9.10 -23.46
N ALA A 262 19.18 10.40 -23.69
CA ALA A 262 20.52 10.97 -23.56
C ALA A 262 20.97 11.08 -22.10
N LEU A 263 20.05 11.41 -21.21
CA LEU A 263 20.29 11.44 -19.77
C LEU A 263 20.37 10.03 -19.18
N GLU A 264 19.47 9.13 -19.60
CA GLU A 264 19.45 7.74 -19.12
C GLU A 264 20.76 7.01 -19.44
N LYS A 265 21.34 7.22 -20.65
CA LYS A 265 22.60 6.59 -21.06
C LYS A 265 23.79 6.95 -20.18
N ASN A 266 23.78 8.13 -19.57
CA ASN A 266 24.86 8.65 -18.72
C ASN A 266 24.56 8.48 -17.22
N LYS A 267 23.44 7.90 -16.85
CA LYS A 267 22.99 7.72 -15.49
C LYS A 267 23.86 6.70 -14.76
N LYS A 268 24.33 7.05 -13.56
CA LYS A 268 25.03 6.15 -12.68
C LYS A 268 24.04 5.45 -11.76
N LEU A 269 23.98 4.13 -11.84
CA LEU A 269 23.24 3.32 -10.89
C LEU A 269 23.99 3.26 -9.56
N LEU A 270 23.31 3.58 -8.48
CA LEU A 270 23.83 3.42 -7.12
C LEU A 270 23.51 2.01 -6.63
N VAL A 271 24.50 1.35 -6.07
CA VAL A 271 24.33 0.03 -5.44
C VAL A 271 24.33 0.21 -3.93
N TYR A 272 23.26 -0.23 -3.29
CA TYR A 272 23.17 -0.23 -1.84
C TYR A 272 23.78 -1.50 -1.26
N ASP A 273 24.74 -1.34 -0.35
CA ASP A 273 25.31 -2.44 0.43
C ASP A 273 25.00 -2.22 1.91
N PRO A 274 24.19 -3.09 2.54
CA PRO A 274 23.88 -2.99 3.96
C PRO A 274 25.10 -3.00 4.90
N SER A 275 26.26 -3.50 4.44
CA SER A 275 27.49 -3.53 5.24
C SER A 275 28.11 -2.15 5.47
N MET A 276 27.63 -1.12 4.74
CA MET A 276 28.04 0.27 4.98
C MET A 276 27.57 0.82 6.33
N HIS A 277 26.57 0.19 6.92
CA HIS A 277 26.02 0.56 8.23
C HIS A 277 26.68 -0.28 9.34
N ASP A 278 27.31 0.39 10.29
CA ASP A 278 27.81 -0.26 11.50
C ASP A 278 26.96 0.11 12.72
N TYR A 279 26.07 -0.81 13.07
CA TYR A 279 25.17 -0.68 14.22
C TYR A 279 25.61 -1.53 15.42
N SER A 280 26.87 -1.96 15.46
CA SER A 280 27.40 -2.79 16.53
C SER A 280 27.48 -2.04 17.86
N VAL A 281 27.92 -0.79 17.83
CA VAL A 281 28.12 0.08 19.00
C VAL A 281 27.03 1.14 19.06
N ASP A 282 26.89 1.94 18.01
CA ASP A 282 25.90 3.02 17.90
C ASP A 282 24.62 2.50 17.24
N LYS A 283 23.57 2.32 18.06
CA LYS A 283 22.30 1.75 17.60
C LYS A 283 21.53 2.76 16.77
N PRO A 284 20.94 2.32 15.65
CA PRO A 284 20.11 3.21 14.82
C PRO A 284 18.81 3.58 15.51
N VAL A 285 18.37 4.79 15.26
CA VAL A 285 17.09 5.34 15.70
C VAL A 285 16.29 5.88 14.53
N TRP A 286 15.01 6.04 14.71
CA TRP A 286 14.09 6.68 13.77
C TRP A 286 13.95 8.14 14.15
N GLU A 287 14.36 9.05 13.27
CA GLU A 287 14.45 10.47 13.61
C GLU A 287 13.89 11.35 12.49
N GLU A 288 13.25 12.43 12.88
CA GLU A 288 12.77 13.49 12.00
C GLU A 288 13.93 14.47 11.69
N ILE A 289 14.33 14.51 10.42
CA ILE A 289 15.41 15.39 9.94
C ILE A 289 14.86 16.77 9.55
N ALA A 290 13.70 16.77 8.90
CA ALA A 290 12.98 17.96 8.51
C ALA A 290 11.48 17.72 8.70
N ASN A 291 10.64 18.76 8.60
CA ASN A 291 9.20 18.66 8.84
C ASN A 291 8.55 17.53 8.01
N GLY A 292 8.18 16.44 8.69
CA GLY A 292 7.59 15.25 8.07
C GLY A 292 8.56 14.33 7.32
N HIS A 293 9.87 14.62 7.35
CA HIS A 293 10.90 13.79 6.72
C HIS A 293 11.68 13.00 7.78
N PHE A 294 11.44 11.71 7.84
CA PHE A 294 12.01 10.80 8.82
C PHE A 294 13.00 9.84 8.17
N VAL A 295 14.11 9.58 8.85
CA VAL A 295 15.16 8.66 8.37
C VAL A 295 15.63 7.76 9.52
N TYR A 296 15.99 6.52 9.18
CA TYR A 296 16.57 5.54 10.07
C TYR A 296 18.09 5.53 9.94
N GLY A 297 18.80 5.72 11.04
CA GLY A 297 20.26 5.72 11.07
C GLY A 297 20.81 5.84 12.48
N ASN A 298 22.12 5.60 12.63
CA ASN A 298 22.80 5.88 13.87
C ASN A 298 23.15 7.38 13.98
N GLN A 299 23.65 7.83 15.14
CA GLN A 299 23.91 9.26 15.39
C GLN A 299 24.83 9.89 14.33
N ARG A 300 25.88 9.19 13.95
CA ARG A 300 26.83 9.66 12.92
C ARG A 300 26.16 9.82 11.54
N GLU A 301 25.34 8.86 11.15
CA GLU A 301 24.62 8.88 9.87
C GLU A 301 23.59 10.01 9.85
N LEU A 302 22.84 10.19 10.95
CA LEU A 302 21.85 11.26 11.08
C LEU A 302 22.48 12.65 11.00
N GLU A 303 23.66 12.87 11.60
CA GLU A 303 24.42 14.11 11.43
C GLU A 303 24.84 14.34 9.96
N GLY A 304 25.21 13.26 9.26
CA GLY A 304 25.50 13.29 7.83
C GLY A 304 24.28 13.67 7.01
N TYR A 305 23.11 13.05 7.28
CA TYR A 305 21.86 13.33 6.58
C TYR A 305 21.36 14.78 6.79
N ARG A 306 21.52 15.33 8.00
CA ARG A 306 21.19 16.76 8.26
C ARG A 306 22.04 17.70 7.42
N LYS A 307 23.37 17.50 7.41
CA LYS A 307 24.29 18.33 6.62
C LYS A 307 24.01 18.22 5.12
N GLU A 308 23.71 17.02 4.66
CA GLU A 308 23.33 16.79 3.26
C GLU A 308 22.04 17.52 2.92
N TYR A 309 21.01 17.39 3.76
CA TYR A 309 19.73 18.08 3.59
C TYR A 309 19.90 19.59 3.52
N GLU A 310 20.64 20.18 4.49
CA GLU A 310 20.93 21.61 4.50
C GLU A 310 21.69 22.09 3.25
N SER A 311 22.51 21.24 2.66
CA SER A 311 23.27 21.59 1.45
C SER A 311 22.43 21.53 0.16
N GLN A 312 21.26 20.92 0.21
CA GLN A 312 20.32 20.75 -0.92
C GLN A 312 19.25 21.86 -0.97
N LEU A 313 19.07 22.59 0.12
CA LEU A 313 18.16 23.74 0.24
C LEU A 313 18.79 25.02 -0.33
#